data_9003430e7d7175cd434484ba2916bab5
#
_entry.id   9003430e7d7175cd434484ba2916bab5
#
_cell.length_a   1.000
_cell.length_b   1.000
_cell.length_c   1.000
_cell.angle_alpha   90.00
_cell.angle_beta   90.00
_cell.angle_gamma   90.00
#
_symmetry.space_group_name_H-M   'P 1'
#
loop_
_entity.id
_entity.type
_entity.pdbx_description
1 polymer ?
#
loop_
_entity_poly.entity_id
_entity_poly.type
_entity_poly.pdbx_seq_one_letter_code
_entity_poly.pdbx_strand_id
1 'polypeptide(L)' 'MANLTLRQLRYFAALARHGHFGRAAAACAVSQPALSVQIREMESALGAPLFERAPRQLRLTGFGAVSYTHL' A
#
# COMPACT_ATOMS: atom_id res chain seq x y z
N MET A 1 -17.00 4.77 -7.88
CA MET A 1 -16.00 5.62 -7.29
C MET A 1 -15.28 4.89 -6.15
N ALA A 2 -13.96 4.92 -6.12
CA ALA A 2 -13.21 4.22 -5.09
C ALA A 2 -13.40 4.88 -3.73
N ASN A 3 -13.73 4.08 -2.72
CA ASN A 3 -13.94 4.54 -1.36
C ASN A 3 -12.69 4.26 -0.54
N LEU A 4 -11.74 5.18 -0.59
CA LEU A 4 -10.51 5.06 0.18
C LEU A 4 -10.64 5.81 1.49
N THR A 5 -10.20 5.17 2.56
CA THR A 5 -10.19 5.80 3.88
C THR A 5 -8.85 6.48 4.12
N LEU A 6 -8.83 7.45 5.03
CA LEU A 6 -7.59 8.09 5.44
C LEU A 6 -6.60 7.07 6.00
N ARG A 7 -7.10 6.08 6.72
CA ARG A 7 -6.28 4.99 7.26
C ARG A 7 -5.59 4.22 6.14
N GLN A 8 -6.32 3.88 5.07
CA GLN A 8 -5.75 3.17 3.93
C GLN A 8 -4.69 4.00 3.23
N LEU A 9 -4.92 5.29 3.06
CA LEU A 9 -3.92 6.18 2.47
C LEU A 9 -2.65 6.24 3.31
N ARG A 10 -2.77 6.24 4.63
CA ARG A 10 -1.61 6.20 5.52
C ARG A 10 -0.84 4.89 5.37
N TYR A 11 -1.54 3.78 5.27
CA TYR A 11 -0.91 2.47 5.07
C TYR A 11 -0.19 2.42 3.73
N PHE A 12 -0.83 2.93 2.69
CA PHE A 12 -0.23 3.00 1.36
C PHE A 12 1.06 3.84 1.39
N ALA A 13 1.00 5.02 1.98
CA ALA A 13 2.15 5.91 2.07
C ALA A 13 3.30 5.25 2.86
N ALA A 14 2.99 4.59 3.97
CA ALA A 14 3.98 3.89 4.77
C ALA A 14 4.63 2.76 3.99
N LEU A 15 3.84 1.98 3.26
CA LEU A 15 4.35 0.87 2.47
C LEU A 15 5.22 1.36 1.32
N ALA A 16 4.82 2.45 0.65
CA ALA A 16 5.60 3.05 -0.42
C ALA A 16 6.93 3.59 0.11
N ARG A 17 6.89 4.18 1.30
CA ARG A 17 8.08 4.77 1.93
C ARG A 17 9.09 3.73 2.37
N HIS A 18 8.62 2.65 3.00
CA HIS A 18 9.49 1.64 3.57
C HIS A 18 9.87 0.54 2.58
N GLY A 19 9.03 0.28 1.60
CA GLY A 19 9.28 -0.76 0.60
C GLY A 19 9.28 -2.18 1.16
N HIS A 20 8.67 -2.37 2.34
CA HIS A 20 8.69 -3.66 3.03
C HIS A 20 7.49 -3.73 3.97
N PHE A 21 6.69 -4.80 3.84
CA PHE A 21 5.46 -4.95 4.63
C PHE A 21 5.71 -4.93 6.13
N GLY A 22 6.73 -5.65 6.60
CA GLY A 22 7.02 -5.72 8.03
C GLY A 22 7.35 -4.35 8.62
N ARG A 23 8.18 -3.58 7.94
CA ARG A 23 8.57 -2.25 8.40
C ARG A 23 7.40 -1.27 8.34
N ALA A 24 6.62 -1.34 7.27
CA ALA A 24 5.46 -0.47 7.12
C ALA A 24 4.42 -0.77 8.20
N ALA A 25 4.18 -2.05 8.49
CA ALA A 25 3.25 -2.45 9.53
C ALA A 25 3.70 -1.94 10.89
N ALA A 26 5.00 -2.07 11.20
CA ALA A 26 5.55 -1.56 12.45
C ALA A 26 5.38 -0.04 12.55
N ALA A 27 5.62 0.68 11.47
CA ALA A 27 5.45 2.13 11.43
C ALA A 27 4.00 2.55 11.65
N CYS A 28 3.05 1.72 11.23
CA CYS A 28 1.62 1.98 11.40
C CYS A 28 1.04 1.37 12.68
N ALA A 29 1.88 0.69 13.47
CA ALA A 29 1.47 0.02 14.70
C ALA A 29 0.37 -1.02 14.47
N VAL A 30 0.46 -1.76 13.38
CA VAL A 30 -0.49 -2.83 13.03
C VAL A 30 0.28 -4.10 12.69
N SER A 31 -0.41 -5.24 12.65
CA SER A 31 0.20 -6.48 12.21
C SER A 31 0.43 -6.47 10.71
N GLN A 32 1.40 -7.25 10.24
CA GLN A 32 1.66 -7.36 8.81
C GLN A 32 0.44 -7.90 8.04
N PRO A 33 -0.26 -8.95 8.51
CA PRO A 33 -1.49 -9.40 7.85
C PRO A 33 -2.57 -8.32 7.75
N ALA A 34 -2.72 -7.50 8.80
CA ALA A 34 -3.70 -6.41 8.79
C ALA A 34 -3.37 -5.37 7.72
N LEU A 35 -2.10 -5.00 7.62
CA LEU A 35 -1.65 -4.07 6.58
C LEU A 35 -1.89 -4.65 5.19
N SER A 36 -1.55 -5.92 5.00
CA SER A 36 -1.70 -6.60 3.72
C SER A 36 -3.16 -6.61 3.26
N VAL A 37 -4.09 -6.88 4.17
CA VAL A 37 -5.52 -6.86 3.87
C VAL A 37 -5.97 -5.48 3.41
N GLN A 38 -5.53 -4.43 4.11
CA GLN A 38 -5.92 -3.07 3.77
C GLN A 38 -5.39 -2.64 2.40
N ILE A 39 -4.15 -3.00 2.09
CA ILE A 39 -3.57 -2.69 0.77
C ILE A 39 -4.33 -3.43 -0.33
N ARG A 40 -4.68 -4.69 -0.10
CA ARG A 40 -5.44 -5.49 -1.07
C ARG A 40 -6.83 -4.89 -1.30
N GLU A 41 -7.47 -4.41 -0.25
CA GLU A 41 -8.77 -3.75 -0.36
C GLU A 41 -8.67 -2.45 -1.18
N MET A 42 -7.60 -1.69 -0.98
CA MET A 42 -7.35 -0.50 -1.80
C MET A 42 -7.19 -0.86 -3.26
N GLU A 43 -6.37 -1.86 -3.55
CA GLU A 43 -6.17 -2.31 -4.94
C GLU A 43 -7.47 -2.77 -5.57
N SER A 44 -8.29 -3.50 -4.81
CA SER A 44 -9.58 -3.96 -5.28
C SER A 44 -10.51 -2.78 -5.59
N ALA A 45 -10.55 -1.80 -4.70
CA ALA A 45 -11.39 -0.61 -4.88
C ALA A 45 -10.96 0.23 -6.09
N LEU A 46 -9.66 0.29 -6.35
CA LEU A 46 -9.12 1.06 -7.47
C LEU A 46 -9.11 0.27 -8.78
N GLY A 47 -9.28 -1.04 -8.70
CA GLY A 47 -9.30 -1.91 -9.88
C GLY A 47 -7.94 -2.13 -10.51
N ALA A 48 -6.85 -1.86 -9.79
CA ALA A 48 -5.50 -2.03 -10.31
C ALA A 48 -4.52 -2.24 -9.17
N PRO A 49 -3.43 -3.01 -9.38
CA PRO A 49 -2.42 -3.20 -8.35
C PRO A 49 -1.60 -1.92 -8.14
N LEU A 50 -1.31 -1.62 -6.88
CA LEU A 50 -0.48 -0.47 -6.51
C LEU A 50 0.99 -0.85 -6.36
N PHE A 51 1.27 -2.12 -6.07
CA PHE A 51 2.63 -2.61 -5.81
C PHE A 51 2.90 -3.87 -6.59
N GLU A 52 4.13 -3.98 -7.09
CA GLU A 52 4.65 -5.21 -7.66
C GLU A 52 5.33 -6.00 -6.54
N ARG A 53 5.00 -7.29 -6.44
CA ARG A 53 5.56 -8.15 -5.41
C ARG A 53 6.77 -8.89 -5.98
N ALA A 54 7.92 -8.25 -5.84
CA ALA A 54 9.19 -8.86 -6.22
C ALA A 54 9.71 -9.75 -5.09
N PRO A 55 10.56 -10.75 -5.39
CA PRO A 55 11.04 -11.69 -4.37
C PRO A 55 11.74 -11.05 -3.18
N ARG A 56 12.41 -9.93 -3.38
CA ARG A 56 13.19 -9.28 -2.33
C ARG A 56 12.75 -7.89 -1.98
N GLN A 57 11.91 -7.30 -2.81
CA GLN A 57 11.62 -5.89 -2.71
C GLN A 57 10.25 -5.58 -3.26
N LEU A 58 9.50 -4.80 -2.52
CA LEU A 58 8.22 -4.31 -2.95
C LEU A 58 8.43 -3.05 -3.77
N ARG A 59 7.80 -2.96 -4.94
CA ARG A 59 7.90 -1.80 -5.82
C ARG A 59 6.53 -1.28 -6.16
N LEU A 60 6.43 0.03 -6.31
CA LEU A 60 5.22 0.64 -6.84
C LEU A 60 5.06 0.27 -8.31
N THR A 61 3.82 -0.06 -8.70
CA THR A 61 3.48 -0.16 -10.12
C THR A 61 3.43 1.25 -10.71
N GLY A 62 3.33 1.37 -12.03
CA GLY A 62 3.15 2.67 -12.65
C GLY A 62 1.94 3.40 -12.09
N PHE A 63 0.83 2.67 -11.88
CA PHE A 63 -0.38 3.22 -11.28
C PHE A 63 -0.14 3.64 -9.82
N GLY A 64 0.55 2.81 -9.05
CA GLY A 64 0.86 3.12 -7.65
C GLY A 64 1.78 4.32 -7.51
N ALA A 65 2.77 4.47 -8.41
CA ALA A 65 3.68 5.60 -8.40
C ALA A 65 2.93 6.91 -8.65
N VAL A 66 2.02 6.93 -9.63
CA VAL A 66 1.20 8.12 -9.91
C VAL A 66 0.31 8.45 -8.71
N SER A 67 -0.33 7.44 -8.13
CA SER A 67 -1.20 7.62 -6.96
C SER A 67 -0.43 8.16 -5.77
N TYR A 68 0.77 7.64 -5.53
CA TYR A 68 1.61 8.09 -4.43
C TYR A 68 2.02 9.56 -4.60
N THR A 69 2.38 9.94 -5.82
CA THR A 69 2.79 11.32 -6.12
C THR A 69 1.66 12.31 -5.87
N HIS A 70 0.42 11.88 -6.00
CA HIS A 70 -0.76 12.74 -5.84
C HIS A 70 -1.39 12.70 -4.46
N LEU A 71 -0.76 12.03 -3.51
CA LEU A 71 -1.27 11.99 -2.13
C LEU A 71 -1.16 13.36 -1.41
#